data_eacee025cbe775a27c234cc72abea37c
#
_entry.id   eacee025cbe775a27c234cc72abea37c
#
_cell.length_a   1.000
_cell.length_b   1.000
_cell.length_c   1.000
_cell.angle_alpha   90.00
_cell.angle_beta   90.00
_cell.angle_gamma   90.00
#
_symmetry.space_group_name_H-M   'P 1'
#
loop_
_entity.id
_entity.type
_entity.pdbx_description
1 polymer ?
#
loop_
_entity_poly.entity_id
_entity_poly.type
_entity_poly.pdbx_seq_one_letter_code
_entity_poly.pdbx_strand_id
1 'polypeptide(L)'
;NNANLVAPFTNNSQYAEDVIDSLYPLEQLYAEGTSMNVSIDVMTDTLKRAGEKTDGSVVVFFISDGEITNEENLKSFKSAAKYVDGGAVLGYGTTEGGNMYMKSSYTGQDELIEDTSSYPRKPAVSVIDEDNLKSIADDMDVKYINMNDASNIDTTINKIKRESASESKDGKVSGYA
;
A
#
# COMPACT_ATOMS: atom_id res chain seq x y z
N ASN A 1 -1.52 16.70 -2.39
CA ASN A 1 -1.54 15.23 -2.30
C ASN A 1 -2.77 14.81 -1.49
N ASN A 2 -3.56 13.88 -1.99
CA ASN A 2 -4.74 13.34 -1.33
C ASN A 2 -4.76 11.82 -1.46
N ALA A 3 -5.21 11.13 -0.42
CA ALA A 3 -5.57 9.73 -0.50
C ALA A 3 -7.07 9.60 -0.81
N ASN A 4 -7.42 8.64 -1.65
CA ASN A 4 -8.80 8.38 -2.05
C ASN A 4 -9.14 6.91 -1.91
N LEU A 5 -10.37 6.62 -1.48
CA LEU A 5 -10.90 5.27 -1.55
C LEU A 5 -11.29 4.97 -3.01
N VAL A 6 -10.52 4.11 -3.68
CA VAL A 6 -10.73 3.81 -5.11
C VAL A 6 -11.83 2.77 -5.31
N ALA A 7 -11.96 1.81 -4.39
CA ALA A 7 -13.01 0.81 -4.41
C ALA A 7 -13.67 0.65 -3.04
N PRO A 8 -15.00 0.48 -2.97
CA PRO A 8 -15.65 0.06 -1.74
C PRO A 8 -15.31 -1.40 -1.42
N PHE A 9 -15.53 -1.82 -0.16
CA PHE A 9 -15.47 -3.23 0.19
C PHE A 9 -16.46 -4.03 -0.65
N THR A 10 -15.99 -5.13 -1.21
CA THR A 10 -16.78 -5.98 -2.11
C THR A 10 -16.43 -7.45 -1.86
N ASN A 11 -17.39 -8.35 -2.07
CA ASN A 11 -17.15 -9.80 -2.13
C ASN A 11 -16.95 -10.29 -3.58
N ASN A 12 -16.94 -9.37 -4.55
CA ASN A 12 -16.66 -9.67 -5.95
C ASN A 12 -15.15 -9.51 -6.23
N SER A 13 -14.43 -10.62 -6.28
CA SER A 13 -12.99 -10.64 -6.55
C SER A 13 -12.65 -10.07 -7.93
N GLN A 14 -13.47 -10.36 -8.95
CA GLN A 14 -13.24 -9.83 -10.30
C GLN A 14 -13.30 -8.30 -10.33
N TYR A 15 -14.27 -7.70 -9.61
CA TYR A 15 -14.33 -6.25 -9.51
C TYR A 15 -13.09 -5.67 -8.82
N ALA A 16 -12.59 -6.33 -7.78
CA ALA A 16 -11.37 -5.88 -7.10
C ALA A 16 -10.14 -5.98 -8.01
N GLU A 17 -10.02 -7.06 -8.78
CA GLU A 17 -8.96 -7.25 -9.78
C GLU A 17 -9.05 -6.17 -10.88
N ASP A 18 -10.23 -5.94 -11.45
CA ASP A 18 -10.44 -4.92 -12.49
C ASP A 18 -10.08 -3.51 -12.00
N VAL A 19 -10.37 -3.20 -10.73
CA VAL A 19 -9.97 -1.92 -10.11
C VAL A 19 -8.46 -1.83 -9.99
N ILE A 20 -7.78 -2.88 -9.51
CA ILE A 20 -6.33 -2.90 -9.39
C ILE A 20 -5.67 -2.73 -10.77
N ASP A 21 -6.16 -3.44 -11.78
CA ASP A 21 -5.64 -3.36 -13.15
C ASP A 21 -5.87 -1.99 -13.80
N SER A 22 -6.86 -1.24 -13.31
CA SER A 22 -7.15 0.12 -13.79
C SER A 22 -6.30 1.21 -13.13
N LEU A 23 -5.52 0.88 -12.09
CA LEU A 23 -4.66 1.85 -11.41
C LEU A 23 -3.51 2.28 -12.31
N TYR A 24 -3.25 3.57 -12.34
CA TYR A 24 -2.11 4.15 -13.03
C TYR A 24 -1.51 5.29 -12.21
N PRO A 25 -0.21 5.56 -12.33
CA PRO A 25 0.43 6.67 -11.63
C PRO A 25 -0.18 8.01 -12.05
N LEU A 26 -0.31 8.93 -11.09
CA LEU A 26 -0.68 10.31 -11.40
C LEU A 26 0.41 10.99 -12.24
N GLU A 27 -0.01 11.80 -13.21
CA GLU A 27 0.93 12.61 -13.97
C GLU A 27 1.69 13.58 -13.04
N GLN A 28 2.98 13.78 -13.32
CA GLN A 28 3.88 14.61 -12.52
C GLN A 28 3.34 16.05 -12.31
N LEU A 29 2.56 16.56 -13.26
CA LEU A 29 1.95 17.90 -13.17
C LEU A 29 0.98 18.05 -11.98
N TYR A 30 0.42 16.92 -11.48
CA TYR A 30 -0.56 16.89 -10.40
C TYR A 30 -0.01 16.33 -9.09
N ALA A 31 1.28 15.94 -9.06
CA ALA A 31 1.92 15.33 -7.90
C ALA A 31 3.18 16.11 -7.51
N GLU A 32 3.12 16.83 -6.40
CA GLU A 32 4.27 17.54 -5.82
C GLU A 32 4.98 16.62 -4.78
N GLY A 33 5.55 15.52 -5.26
CA GLY A 33 6.21 14.53 -4.42
C GLY A 33 5.27 13.50 -3.79
N THR A 34 5.85 12.57 -3.05
CA THR A 34 5.16 11.46 -2.39
C THR A 34 5.11 11.68 -0.88
N SER A 35 3.99 11.39 -0.25
CA SER A 35 3.85 11.31 1.20
C SER A 35 2.88 10.21 1.58
N MET A 36 3.34 9.27 2.38
CA MET A 36 2.48 8.21 2.93
C MET A 36 1.54 8.74 4.00
N ASN A 37 1.87 9.89 4.62
CA ASN A 37 1.08 10.51 5.69
C ASN A 37 -0.36 10.83 5.26
N VAL A 38 -0.58 11.13 3.97
CA VAL A 38 -1.91 11.44 3.44
C VAL A 38 -2.88 10.25 3.49
N SER A 39 -2.36 9.03 3.57
CA SER A 39 -3.17 7.81 3.63
C SER A 39 -3.72 7.51 5.04
N ILE A 40 -3.12 8.07 6.10
CA ILE A 40 -3.39 7.69 7.49
C ILE A 40 -4.87 7.84 7.86
N ASP A 41 -5.45 9.01 7.60
CA ASP A 41 -6.83 9.29 7.99
C ASP A 41 -7.83 8.45 7.16
N VAL A 42 -7.65 8.41 5.84
CA VAL A 42 -8.52 7.63 4.94
C VAL A 42 -8.44 6.14 5.26
N MET A 43 -7.24 5.62 5.50
CA MET A 43 -7.03 4.23 5.89
C MET A 43 -7.68 3.95 7.25
N THR A 44 -7.43 4.77 8.27
CA THR A 44 -8.00 4.62 9.61
C THR A 44 -9.53 4.58 9.57
N ASP A 45 -10.15 5.54 8.87
CA ASP A 45 -11.61 5.62 8.75
C ASP A 45 -12.18 4.44 7.95
N THR A 46 -11.44 3.96 6.95
CA THR A 46 -11.86 2.82 6.12
C THR A 46 -11.82 1.53 6.93
N LEU A 47 -10.72 1.28 7.65
CA LEU A 47 -10.56 0.10 8.50
C LEU A 47 -11.56 0.08 9.66
N LYS A 48 -11.80 1.23 10.29
CA LYS A 48 -12.84 1.36 11.31
C LYS A 48 -14.20 0.92 10.78
N ARG A 49 -14.60 1.43 9.61
CA ARG A 49 -15.87 1.06 8.96
C ARG A 49 -15.93 -0.40 8.54
N ALA A 50 -14.80 -1.00 8.20
CA ALA A 50 -14.71 -2.43 7.93
C ALA A 50 -15.01 -3.25 9.19
N GLY A 51 -14.32 -2.97 10.29
CA GLY A 51 -14.53 -3.66 11.56
C GLY A 51 -15.93 -3.49 12.15
N GLU A 52 -16.61 -2.35 11.89
CA GLU A 52 -17.99 -2.14 12.31
C GLU A 52 -19.03 -2.94 11.49
N LYS A 53 -18.66 -3.41 10.31
CA LYS A 53 -19.58 -4.08 9.36
C LYS A 53 -19.37 -5.58 9.25
N THR A 54 -18.31 -6.12 9.79
CA THR A 54 -17.97 -7.52 9.68
C THR A 54 -17.65 -8.12 11.05
N ASP A 55 -18.10 -9.37 11.26
CA ASP A 55 -17.63 -10.23 12.36
C ASP A 55 -16.33 -10.96 11.98
N GLY A 56 -15.77 -10.69 10.82
CA GLY A 56 -14.53 -11.29 10.30
C GLY A 56 -13.32 -10.43 10.55
N SER A 57 -12.14 -11.01 10.39
CA SER A 57 -10.86 -10.32 10.56
C SER A 57 -10.63 -9.25 9.48
N VAL A 58 -10.08 -8.11 9.88
CA VAL A 58 -9.68 -7.02 9.00
C VAL A 58 -8.19 -7.17 8.69
N VAL A 59 -7.88 -7.48 7.44
CA VAL A 59 -6.51 -7.70 6.96
C VAL A 59 -6.07 -6.54 6.08
N VAL A 60 -4.86 -6.00 6.32
CA VAL A 60 -4.28 -4.89 5.57
C VAL A 60 -3.02 -5.32 4.83
N PHE A 61 -2.96 -4.99 3.54
CA PHE A 61 -1.72 -4.99 2.78
C PHE A 61 -1.36 -3.56 2.39
N PHE A 62 -0.28 -3.06 2.99
CA PHE A 62 0.27 -1.74 2.65
C PHE A 62 1.41 -1.94 1.64
N ILE A 63 1.28 -1.38 0.45
CA ILE A 63 2.21 -1.59 -0.67
C ILE A 63 2.85 -0.25 -1.04
N SER A 64 4.17 -0.14 -0.91
CA SER A 64 4.91 1.10 -1.19
C SER A 64 6.41 0.83 -1.36
N ASP A 65 7.14 1.82 -1.88
CA ASP A 65 8.60 1.95 -1.79
C ASP A 65 9.05 2.64 -0.49
N GLY A 66 8.11 3.23 0.27
CA GLY A 66 8.40 3.91 1.53
C GLY A 66 8.99 5.31 1.40
N GLU A 67 9.23 5.79 0.18
CA GLU A 67 9.88 7.07 -0.05
C GLU A 67 8.95 8.25 0.28
N ILE A 68 9.48 9.27 0.97
CA ILE A 68 8.81 10.55 1.22
C ILE A 68 9.66 11.64 0.55
N THR A 69 9.09 12.30 -0.45
CA THR A 69 9.83 13.28 -1.28
C THR A 69 9.37 14.73 -1.09
N ASN A 70 8.46 14.98 -0.13
CA ASN A 70 7.90 16.30 0.14
C ASN A 70 8.45 16.95 1.43
N GLU A 71 9.66 16.56 1.87
CA GLU A 71 10.33 17.09 3.07
C GLU A 71 9.60 16.83 4.41
N GLU A 72 8.51 16.05 4.43
CA GLU A 72 7.83 15.66 5.66
C GLU A 72 8.53 14.45 6.31
N ASN A 73 8.42 14.36 7.63
CA ASN A 73 8.75 13.12 8.31
C ASN A 73 7.56 12.15 8.31
N LEU A 74 7.83 10.85 8.32
CA LEU A 74 6.80 9.83 8.48
C LEU A 74 6.05 10.06 9.80
N LYS A 75 4.71 10.12 9.72
CA LYS A 75 3.83 10.16 10.89
C LYS A 75 3.44 8.74 11.30
N SER A 76 3.02 8.60 12.56
CA SER A 76 2.66 7.30 13.11
C SER A 76 1.34 6.76 12.53
N PHE A 77 1.34 5.47 12.19
CA PHE A 77 0.18 4.69 11.72
C PHE A 77 -0.59 3.99 12.86
N LYS A 78 -0.24 4.23 14.13
CA LYS A 78 -0.87 3.61 15.31
C LYS A 78 -2.38 3.85 15.41
N SER A 79 -2.88 4.94 14.81
CA SER A 79 -4.33 5.19 14.76
C SER A 79 -5.09 4.12 14.00
N ALA A 80 -4.48 3.51 13.00
CA ALA A 80 -5.04 2.42 12.21
C ALA A 80 -4.90 1.05 12.90
N ALA A 81 -3.83 0.83 13.69
CA ALA A 81 -3.46 -0.46 14.29
C ALA A 81 -4.61 -1.18 15.01
N LYS A 82 -5.40 -0.44 15.79
CA LYS A 82 -6.52 -0.99 16.57
C LYS A 82 -7.67 -1.57 15.73
N TYR A 83 -7.63 -1.39 14.42
CA TYR A 83 -8.61 -1.91 13.48
C TYR A 83 -8.01 -2.94 12.52
N VAL A 84 -6.78 -3.39 12.78
CA VAL A 84 -6.04 -4.35 11.96
C VAL A 84 -5.87 -5.63 12.75
N ASP A 85 -6.39 -6.75 12.23
CA ASP A 85 -6.24 -8.08 12.83
C ASP A 85 -5.06 -8.85 12.21
N GLY A 86 -4.53 -8.37 11.10
CA GLY A 86 -3.37 -8.97 10.44
C GLY A 86 -3.04 -8.31 9.11
N GLY A 87 -1.99 -8.81 8.45
CA GLY A 87 -1.57 -8.28 7.16
C GLY A 87 -0.08 -8.21 6.98
N ALA A 88 0.34 -7.35 6.07
CA ALA A 88 1.76 -7.08 5.84
C ALA A 88 1.98 -5.71 5.19
N VAL A 89 3.15 -5.15 5.42
CA VAL A 89 3.72 -4.05 4.63
C VAL A 89 4.65 -4.66 3.59
N LEU A 90 4.35 -4.42 2.33
CA LEU A 90 5.07 -4.96 1.17
C LEU A 90 5.93 -3.86 0.55
N GLY A 91 7.25 -3.99 0.67
CA GLY A 91 8.22 -3.02 0.16
C GLY A 91 8.68 -3.38 -1.25
N TYR A 92 8.54 -2.45 -2.17
CA TYR A 92 8.99 -2.56 -3.56
C TYR A 92 10.09 -1.55 -3.84
N GLY A 93 11.10 -1.96 -4.58
CA GLY A 93 12.23 -1.13 -4.97
C GLY A 93 13.54 -1.64 -4.41
N THR A 94 14.64 -0.98 -4.77
CA THR A 94 16.00 -1.31 -4.33
C THR A 94 16.69 -0.11 -3.69
N THR A 95 17.70 -0.38 -2.87
CA THR A 95 18.52 0.66 -2.24
C THR A 95 19.46 1.35 -3.24
N GLU A 96 19.77 0.70 -4.36
CA GLU A 96 20.50 1.29 -5.46
C GLU A 96 19.64 2.29 -6.25
N GLY A 97 18.32 2.19 -6.08
CA GLY A 97 17.34 2.97 -6.82
C GLY A 97 17.13 2.52 -8.25
N GLY A 98 16.10 3.07 -8.87
CA GLY A 98 15.75 2.81 -10.26
C GLY A 98 15.18 4.03 -10.94
N ASN A 99 15.45 4.16 -12.24
CA ASN A 99 14.85 5.22 -13.04
C ASN A 99 13.33 5.06 -13.09
N MET A 100 12.63 6.17 -12.97
CA MET A 100 11.18 6.21 -13.05
C MET A 100 10.72 6.40 -14.50
N TYR A 101 9.69 5.63 -14.87
CA TYR A 101 9.07 5.71 -16.19
C TYR A 101 7.58 5.95 -16.07
N MET A 102 7.02 6.67 -17.01
CA MET A 102 5.59 6.86 -17.14
C MET A 102 5.15 6.58 -18.57
N LYS A 103 3.99 5.96 -18.73
CA LYS A 103 3.43 5.70 -20.05
C LYS A 103 2.93 7.00 -20.67
N SER A 104 3.50 7.36 -21.80
CA SER A 104 3.06 8.54 -22.55
C SER A 104 1.64 8.33 -23.06
N SER A 105 0.76 9.28 -22.74
CA SER A 105 -0.62 9.29 -23.25
C SER A 105 -0.68 9.52 -24.77
N TYR A 106 0.39 10.05 -25.37
CA TYR A 106 0.48 10.34 -26.79
C TYR A 106 1.00 9.16 -27.61
N THR A 107 2.06 8.52 -27.14
CA THR A 107 2.78 7.49 -27.89
C THR A 107 2.47 6.09 -27.40
N GLY A 108 1.93 5.94 -26.17
CA GLY A 108 1.73 4.67 -25.50
C GLY A 108 3.05 3.99 -25.08
N GLN A 109 4.20 4.66 -25.27
CA GLN A 109 5.53 4.16 -24.90
C GLN A 109 5.92 4.66 -23.50
N ASP A 110 6.82 3.93 -22.86
CA ASP A 110 7.38 4.34 -21.59
C ASP A 110 8.39 5.47 -21.81
N GLU A 111 8.12 6.62 -21.21
CA GLU A 111 8.99 7.80 -21.21
C GLU A 111 9.65 7.96 -19.85
N LEU A 112 10.96 8.30 -19.88
CA LEU A 112 11.75 8.53 -18.68
C LEU A 112 11.26 9.80 -17.98
N ILE A 113 10.95 9.71 -16.69
CA ILE A 113 10.63 10.88 -15.87
C ILE A 113 11.91 11.62 -15.53
N GLU A 114 11.91 12.93 -15.71
CA GLU A 114 13.03 13.80 -15.35
C GLU A 114 12.80 14.46 -13.98
N ASP A 115 13.85 14.53 -13.17
CA ASP A 115 13.88 15.34 -11.97
C ASP A 115 13.93 16.83 -12.37
N THR A 116 12.83 17.54 -12.10
CA THR A 116 12.68 18.96 -12.43
C THR A 116 13.36 19.89 -11.44
N SER A 117 13.82 19.39 -10.30
CA SER A 117 14.54 20.17 -9.27
C SER A 117 16.02 20.36 -9.62
N SER A 118 16.56 19.55 -10.54
CA SER A 118 17.97 19.58 -10.94
C SER A 118 18.22 20.33 -12.25
N TYR A 119 19.40 20.96 -12.38
CA TYR A 119 19.87 21.54 -13.65
C TYR A 119 21.36 21.21 -13.89
N PRO A 120 21.74 20.58 -15.02
CA PRO A 120 20.84 20.03 -16.05
C PRO A 120 19.93 18.96 -15.48
N ARG A 121 18.74 18.79 -16.08
CA ARG A 121 17.78 17.76 -15.68
C ARG A 121 18.40 16.37 -15.74
N LYS A 122 18.11 15.57 -14.76
CA LYS A 122 18.55 14.19 -14.64
C LYS A 122 17.34 13.26 -14.59
N PRO A 123 17.50 11.96 -14.89
CA PRO A 123 16.45 11.00 -14.63
C PRO A 123 15.99 11.06 -13.16
N ALA A 124 14.68 11.04 -12.95
CA ALA A 124 14.13 10.84 -11.62
C ALA A 124 14.39 9.40 -11.17
N VAL A 125 14.88 9.24 -9.96
CA VAL A 125 15.24 7.95 -9.36
C VAL A 125 14.37 7.76 -8.12
N SER A 126 13.69 6.61 -8.01
CA SER A 126 13.04 6.16 -6.78
C SER A 126 13.95 5.20 -6.06
N VAL A 127 14.06 5.36 -4.74
CA VAL A 127 14.87 4.53 -3.84
C VAL A 127 14.00 4.03 -2.71
N ILE A 128 14.03 2.73 -2.40
CA ILE A 128 13.25 2.20 -1.29
C ILE A 128 13.71 2.75 0.05
N ASP A 129 12.76 3.21 0.87
CA ASP A 129 12.98 3.55 2.28
C ASP A 129 12.40 2.46 3.16
N GLU A 130 13.22 1.44 3.44
CA GLU A 130 12.81 0.32 4.28
C GLU A 130 12.57 0.72 5.74
N ASP A 131 13.22 1.75 6.25
CA ASP A 131 13.07 2.17 7.64
C ASP A 131 11.68 2.77 7.85
N ASN A 132 11.19 3.56 6.90
CA ASN A 132 9.82 4.03 6.89
C ASN A 132 8.82 2.87 6.81
N LEU A 133 9.04 1.90 5.92
CA LEU A 133 8.15 0.74 5.76
C LEU A 133 8.13 -0.15 7.00
N LYS A 134 9.28 -0.39 7.64
CA LYS A 134 9.39 -1.13 8.90
C LYS A 134 8.67 -0.40 10.03
N SER A 135 8.82 0.93 10.10
CA SER A 135 8.11 1.75 11.10
C SER A 135 6.58 1.67 10.95
N ILE A 136 6.07 1.65 9.70
CA ILE A 136 4.64 1.46 9.42
C ILE A 136 4.21 0.06 9.85
N ALA A 137 4.99 -0.97 9.56
CA ALA A 137 4.71 -2.35 9.95
C ALA A 137 4.67 -2.52 11.47
N ASP A 138 5.64 -1.95 12.17
CA ASP A 138 5.72 -1.96 13.64
C ASP A 138 4.53 -1.21 14.26
N ASP A 139 4.17 -0.05 13.71
CA ASP A 139 3.02 0.73 14.18
C ASP A 139 1.70 -0.02 14.05
N MET A 140 1.53 -0.82 12.99
CA MET A 140 0.31 -1.60 12.74
C MET A 140 0.36 -3.04 13.28
N ASP A 141 1.44 -3.45 13.93
CA ASP A 141 1.69 -4.81 14.43
C ASP A 141 1.56 -5.89 13.32
N VAL A 142 2.12 -5.59 12.14
CA VAL A 142 2.15 -6.50 11.00
C VAL A 142 3.59 -6.74 10.53
N LYS A 143 3.80 -7.69 9.62
CA LYS A 143 5.14 -7.97 9.09
C LYS A 143 5.50 -7.02 7.95
N TYR A 144 6.76 -6.59 7.93
CA TYR A 144 7.40 -6.05 6.74
C TYR A 144 7.95 -7.20 5.86
N ILE A 145 7.74 -7.11 4.54
CA ILE A 145 8.28 -8.05 3.54
C ILE A 145 8.87 -7.25 2.41
N ASN A 146 10.17 -7.45 2.16
CA ASN A 146 10.82 -6.93 0.94
C ASN A 146 10.42 -7.82 -0.24
N MET A 147 9.78 -7.22 -1.25
CA MET A 147 9.21 -7.94 -2.39
C MET A 147 10.24 -8.30 -3.47
N ASN A 148 11.48 -7.81 -3.36
CA ASN A 148 12.58 -8.30 -4.19
C ASN A 148 12.99 -9.73 -3.79
N ASP A 149 12.70 -10.14 -2.54
CA ASP A 149 12.79 -11.53 -2.07
C ASP A 149 11.41 -12.01 -1.62
N ALA A 150 10.55 -12.28 -2.60
CA ALA A 150 9.17 -12.71 -2.38
C ALA A 150 9.04 -14.16 -1.87
N SER A 151 10.14 -14.84 -1.58
CA SER A 151 10.14 -16.26 -1.12
C SER A 151 9.28 -16.47 0.14
N ASN A 152 9.07 -15.44 0.94
CA ASN A 152 8.31 -15.48 2.19
C ASN A 152 6.84 -15.03 2.08
N ILE A 153 6.40 -14.52 0.91
CA ILE A 153 5.04 -13.98 0.78
C ILE A 153 3.99 -15.08 0.95
N ASP A 154 4.17 -16.23 0.33
CA ASP A 154 3.24 -17.36 0.42
C ASP A 154 3.11 -17.85 1.86
N THR A 155 4.22 -17.89 2.61
CA THR A 155 4.22 -18.26 4.01
C THR A 155 3.41 -17.28 4.86
N THR A 156 3.56 -15.98 4.59
CA THR A 156 2.83 -14.92 5.29
C THR A 156 1.35 -14.95 4.95
N ILE A 157 0.99 -15.06 3.68
CA ILE A 157 -0.41 -15.18 3.24
C ILE A 157 -1.07 -16.42 3.85
N ASN A 158 -0.38 -17.56 3.84
CA ASN A 158 -0.91 -18.79 4.43
C ASN A 158 -1.07 -18.69 5.96
N LYS A 159 -0.18 -17.95 6.65
CA LYS A 159 -0.33 -17.65 8.07
C LYS A 159 -1.58 -16.80 8.32
N ILE A 160 -1.73 -15.68 7.61
CA ILE A 160 -2.90 -14.79 7.72
C ILE A 160 -4.20 -15.57 7.47
N LYS A 161 -4.26 -16.39 6.41
CA LYS A 161 -5.43 -17.24 6.11
C LYS A 161 -5.77 -18.21 7.26
N ARG A 162 -4.77 -18.80 7.92
CA ARG A 162 -4.98 -19.72 9.06
C ARG A 162 -5.48 -18.99 10.30
N GLU A 163 -4.91 -17.84 10.60
CA GLU A 163 -5.30 -17.01 11.74
C GLU A 163 -6.74 -16.52 11.56
N SER A 164 -7.08 -15.94 10.42
CA SER A 164 -8.45 -15.54 10.08
C SER A 164 -9.46 -16.70 10.12
N ALA A 165 -9.05 -17.91 9.69
CA ALA A 165 -9.91 -19.09 9.74
C ALA A 165 -10.08 -19.67 11.16
N SER A 166 -9.14 -19.43 12.08
CA SER A 166 -9.26 -19.89 13.48
C SER A 166 -10.20 -19.00 14.28
N GLU A 167 -10.17 -17.70 14.05
CA GLU A 167 -11.05 -16.74 14.72
C GLU A 167 -12.51 -16.91 14.28
N SER A 168 -12.76 -17.23 13.00
CA SER A 168 -14.13 -17.51 12.52
C SER A 168 -14.74 -18.82 13.05
N LYS A 169 -13.97 -19.70 13.70
CA LYS A 169 -14.50 -20.92 14.33
C LYS A 169 -15.05 -20.71 15.73
N ASP A 170 -14.61 -19.67 16.42
CA ASP A 170 -15.14 -19.29 17.74
C ASP A 170 -16.34 -18.32 17.65
N GLY A 171 -16.58 -17.70 16.50
CA GLY A 171 -17.74 -16.87 16.19
C GLY A 171 -18.53 -17.42 14.99
N LYS A 172 -19.80 -17.72 15.18
CA LYS A 172 -20.77 -18.24 14.20
C LYS A 172 -20.49 -17.83 12.75
N VAL A 173 -20.29 -18.83 11.89
CA VAL A 173 -20.29 -18.67 10.44
C VAL A 173 -21.59 -17.97 10.01
N SER A 174 -21.57 -16.67 9.76
CA SER A 174 -22.60 -15.98 9.02
C SER A 174 -22.26 -16.12 7.53
N GLY A 175 -22.85 -17.15 6.89
CA GLY A 175 -22.77 -17.30 5.45
C GLY A 175 -23.48 -16.15 4.78
N TYR A 176 -22.80 -15.46 3.91
CA TYR A 176 -23.44 -14.61 2.91
C TYR A 176 -23.82 -15.52 1.74
N ALA A 177 -25.15 -15.71 1.60
CA ALA A 177 -25.77 -16.26 0.40
C ALA A 177 -25.96 -15.15 -0.63
#